data_c7ffc4f7efe81a9a606fd97dd3f023f0
#
_entry.id   c7ffc4f7efe81a9a606fd97dd3f023f0
#
_cell.length_a   1.000
_cell.length_b   1.000
_cell.length_c   1.000
_cell.angle_alpha   90.00
_cell.angle_beta   90.00
_cell.angle_gamma   90.00
#
_symmetry.space_group_name_H-M   'P 1'
#
loop_
_entity.id
_entity.type
_entity.pdbx_description
1 polymer ?
#
loop_
_entity_poly.entity_id
_entity_poly.type
_entity_poly.pdbx_seq_one_letter_code
_entity_poly.pdbx_strand_id
1 'polypeptide(L)'
;MRFVWAVLAFVLAAVLIGTGIAQRTIFLGPKDVAAELAVKAPQAYTVIDSAVLRAHPGEQTLVAHGDGTIFVAQARTADLEAWLSDASYNRISLAKNGTTTAKVIEPTVASDGAKDVRRNPAGSDLWLDSFTDKNSLVDRMQVPDGVSVLVASDGKADAPTDVVLKWPLDTATPWAGPLMVAGGILFLAGLVLYVLAIRHSRRGRGPRRKAPPPLPVTEPIDVTDRAAIDAAPEGDPAPIGDQAQPESDQTSNQDGVVRERRAVGPRRRRALLLLPAIGVTAALLSGCSPDIWPHPATSPTPTPTETQAVEAGQQAPAVTEAQAARILESISGTLADADKNLDAAKAGTRLEGAALEARKTAYAVRKSVADFALPATIPADKVKILVPQAYDSWPRTVLMLVEHGSDDKVAPLIMTMTQPDPWSDYKISSVAEMQASAKLPNMAPAWLGAKLTPPDSPFLVAAPDELAAEFANVIDQGEKSEFYDKFDKSALAFAKAVQDSRATVLQALKDKGADATSSLAFAAAAGAGAPVSMSSIDSGAIVSVTVDDSQTIKPTSADASIKNVDTNGTVVNAPAKALTGVDESKTGFVSVYGMQLFFAVPAQGSDDKITLLAASQQLQSVTEIK
;
A
#
# COMPACT_ATOMS: atom_id res chain seq x y z
N MET A 1 64.68 -24.70 -17.21
CA MET A 1 63.65 -23.79 -17.79
C MET A 1 62.23 -24.06 -17.28
N ARG A 2 61.65 -25.30 -17.26
CA ARG A 2 60.28 -25.55 -16.85
C ARG A 2 59.95 -25.22 -15.38
N PHE A 3 60.89 -25.44 -14.46
CA PHE A 3 60.75 -25.04 -13.05
C PHE A 3 60.64 -23.52 -12.86
N VAL A 4 61.42 -22.76 -13.67
CA VAL A 4 61.40 -21.30 -13.61
C VAL A 4 60.02 -20.76 -14.04
N TRP A 5 59.45 -21.34 -15.10
CA TRP A 5 58.10 -20.96 -15.55
C TRP A 5 57.02 -21.34 -14.53
N ALA A 6 57.15 -22.47 -13.82
CA ALA A 6 56.21 -22.83 -12.76
C ALA A 6 56.30 -21.85 -11.57
N VAL A 7 57.52 -21.47 -11.15
CA VAL A 7 57.71 -20.48 -10.07
C VAL A 7 57.15 -19.12 -10.48
N LEU A 8 57.43 -18.69 -11.72
CA LEU A 8 56.90 -17.42 -12.24
C LEU A 8 55.35 -17.41 -12.24
N ALA A 9 54.73 -18.53 -12.66
CA ALA A 9 53.28 -18.69 -12.64
C ALA A 9 52.70 -18.61 -11.22
N PHE A 10 53.34 -19.23 -10.22
CA PHE A 10 52.92 -19.17 -8.82
C PHE A 10 53.07 -17.76 -8.24
N VAL A 11 54.15 -17.06 -8.52
CA VAL A 11 54.34 -15.67 -8.05
C VAL A 11 53.28 -14.76 -8.65
N LEU A 12 53.04 -14.87 -9.96
CA LEU A 12 52.05 -14.05 -10.64
C LEU A 12 50.62 -14.37 -10.15
N ALA A 13 50.30 -15.66 -9.91
CA ALA A 13 49.04 -16.09 -9.31
C ALA A 13 48.86 -15.51 -7.91
N ALA A 14 49.89 -15.55 -7.06
CA ALA A 14 49.86 -14.98 -5.72
C ALA A 14 49.63 -13.45 -5.74
N VAL A 15 50.28 -12.75 -6.68
CA VAL A 15 50.07 -11.29 -6.86
C VAL A 15 48.66 -10.98 -7.31
N LEU A 16 48.10 -11.72 -8.29
CA LEU A 16 46.77 -11.50 -8.79
C LEU A 16 45.69 -11.80 -7.72
N ILE A 17 45.83 -12.93 -7.02
CA ILE A 17 44.92 -13.30 -5.93
C ILE A 17 45.04 -12.28 -4.79
N GLY A 18 46.25 -11.95 -4.37
CA GLY A 18 46.53 -10.98 -3.32
C GLY A 18 45.97 -9.59 -3.64
N THR A 19 46.12 -9.13 -4.88
CA THR A 19 45.54 -7.85 -5.33
C THR A 19 44.01 -7.90 -5.34
N GLY A 20 43.41 -9.00 -5.80
CA GLY A 20 41.97 -9.19 -5.78
C GLY A 20 41.37 -9.18 -4.35
N ILE A 21 42.07 -9.85 -3.42
CA ILE A 21 41.70 -9.84 -2.00
C ILE A 21 41.88 -8.43 -1.40
N ALA A 22 42.99 -7.78 -1.68
CA ALA A 22 43.28 -6.43 -1.17
C ALA A 22 42.27 -5.40 -1.65
N GLN A 23 41.82 -5.49 -2.91
CA GLN A 23 40.70 -4.64 -3.40
C GLN A 23 39.43 -4.84 -2.62
N ARG A 24 39.14 -6.05 -2.15
CA ARG A 24 37.90 -6.37 -1.44
C ARG A 24 37.96 -6.17 0.08
N THR A 25 39.15 -5.98 0.64
CA THR A 25 39.37 -5.86 2.09
C THR A 25 40.01 -4.54 2.50
N ILE A 26 41.16 -4.21 1.87
CA ILE A 26 41.98 -3.05 2.29
C ILE A 26 41.59 -1.79 1.52
N PHE A 27 41.25 -1.92 0.24
CA PHE A 27 40.91 -0.79 -0.62
C PHE A 27 39.39 -0.57 -0.75
N LEU A 28 38.58 -1.31 0.02
CA LEU A 28 37.15 -1.06 0.11
C LEU A 28 36.96 0.27 0.83
N GLY A 29 36.45 1.28 0.13
CA GLY A 29 36.03 2.56 0.73
C GLY A 29 34.91 2.41 1.75
N PRO A 30 34.51 3.49 2.42
CA PRO A 30 33.31 3.48 3.28
C PRO A 30 32.10 3.03 2.45
N LYS A 31 31.25 2.20 3.04
CA LYS A 31 30.06 1.65 2.36
C LYS A 31 28.93 2.67 2.22
N ASP A 32 28.95 3.69 3.04
CA ASP A 32 27.97 4.75 3.12
C ASP A 32 28.63 6.10 3.40
N VAL A 33 28.01 7.16 2.93
CA VAL A 33 28.24 8.54 3.37
C VAL A 33 27.13 8.89 4.34
N ALA A 34 27.50 9.35 5.54
CA ALA A 34 26.55 9.82 6.54
C ALA A 34 26.67 11.34 6.66
N ALA A 35 25.53 12.02 6.74
CA ALA A 35 25.42 13.42 7.09
C ALA A 35 24.55 13.57 8.33
N GLU A 36 25.10 14.17 9.38
CA GLU A 36 24.32 14.60 10.52
C GLU A 36 23.54 15.86 10.13
N LEU A 37 22.23 15.82 10.31
CA LEU A 37 21.34 16.91 9.97
C LEU A 37 21.23 17.85 11.17
N ALA A 38 22.13 18.85 11.23
CA ALA A 38 22.13 19.83 12.30
C ALA A 38 20.85 20.66 12.29
N VAL A 39 20.07 20.58 13.36
CA VAL A 39 18.86 21.38 13.59
C VAL A 39 19.25 22.71 14.23
N LYS A 40 18.71 23.83 13.75
CA LYS A 40 19.10 25.17 14.20
C LYS A 40 18.54 25.55 15.59
N ALA A 41 17.29 25.13 15.84
CA ALA A 41 16.59 25.37 17.10
C ALA A 41 15.54 24.27 17.32
N PRO A 42 15.18 23.95 18.57
CA PRO A 42 14.07 23.02 18.82
C PRO A 42 12.77 23.55 18.20
N GLN A 43 12.13 22.74 17.36
CA GLN A 43 10.84 23.01 16.73
C GLN A 43 10.02 21.72 16.76
N ALA A 44 8.69 21.84 16.71
CA ALA A 44 7.82 20.67 16.68
C ALA A 44 8.01 19.81 15.41
N TYR A 45 8.52 20.42 14.34
CA TYR A 45 8.66 19.80 13.03
C TYR A 45 10.00 20.11 12.38
N THR A 46 10.54 19.13 11.66
CA THR A 46 11.73 19.28 10.82
C THR A 46 11.43 18.70 9.44
N VAL A 47 11.61 19.50 8.41
CA VAL A 47 11.44 19.10 7.00
C VAL A 47 12.81 18.94 6.37
N ILE A 48 13.02 17.80 5.71
CA ILE A 48 14.23 17.50 4.94
C ILE A 48 13.84 17.58 3.46
N ASP A 49 14.40 18.57 2.77
CA ASP A 49 14.09 18.80 1.36
C ASP A 49 14.52 17.63 0.45
N SER A 50 13.75 17.42 -0.62
CA SER A 50 14.03 16.44 -1.67
C SER A 50 15.48 16.50 -2.18
N ALA A 51 16.02 17.71 -2.36
CA ALA A 51 17.40 17.92 -2.81
C ALA A 51 18.45 17.35 -1.83
N VAL A 52 18.20 17.38 -0.52
CA VAL A 52 19.08 16.79 0.51
C VAL A 52 19.01 15.29 0.43
N LEU A 53 17.81 14.73 0.36
CA LEU A 53 17.57 13.28 0.29
C LEU A 53 18.29 12.67 -0.94
N ARG A 54 18.25 13.38 -2.05
CA ARG A 54 18.84 12.96 -3.34
C ARG A 54 20.26 13.47 -3.61
N ALA A 55 20.97 13.96 -2.58
CA ALA A 55 22.34 14.47 -2.75
C ALA A 55 23.32 13.41 -3.29
N HIS A 56 23.03 12.13 -3.02
CA HIS A 56 23.75 10.98 -3.57
C HIS A 56 22.77 9.98 -4.16
N PRO A 57 23.14 9.23 -5.22
CA PRO A 57 22.28 8.21 -5.82
C PRO A 57 22.12 7.01 -4.89
N GLY A 58 21.00 6.28 -5.06
CA GLY A 58 20.70 5.06 -4.33
C GLY A 58 19.62 5.24 -3.26
N GLU A 59 19.39 4.18 -2.51
CA GLU A 59 18.42 4.14 -1.41
C GLU A 59 18.99 4.91 -0.20
N GLN A 60 18.21 5.87 0.32
CA GLN A 60 18.60 6.64 1.51
C GLN A 60 18.15 5.90 2.77
N THR A 61 18.95 5.99 3.83
CA THR A 61 18.56 5.53 5.16
C THR A 61 18.51 6.72 6.11
N LEU A 62 17.34 7.06 6.59
CA LEU A 62 17.14 8.05 7.65
C LEU A 62 17.18 7.33 8.99
N VAL A 63 17.97 7.86 9.91
CA VAL A 63 18.06 7.40 11.30
C VAL A 63 17.74 8.59 12.19
N ALA A 64 16.71 8.48 13.01
CA ALA A 64 16.34 9.49 13.98
C ALA A 64 16.38 8.90 15.39
N HIS A 65 17.04 9.59 16.32
CA HIS A 65 17.08 9.24 17.74
C HIS A 65 16.51 10.37 18.59
N GLY A 66 15.76 10.02 19.62
CA GLY A 66 15.16 10.98 20.54
C GLY A 66 14.35 10.28 21.61
N ASP A 67 13.99 11.00 22.65
CA ASP A 67 13.15 10.47 23.72
C ASP A 67 11.67 10.46 23.30
N GLY A 68 11.00 9.32 23.53
CA GLY A 68 9.57 9.19 23.28
C GLY A 68 9.20 8.77 21.86
N THR A 69 8.11 9.33 21.34
CA THR A 69 7.60 8.99 20.01
C THR A 69 8.36 9.74 18.93
N ILE A 70 8.82 9.02 17.92
CA ILE A 70 9.40 9.57 16.70
C ILE A 70 8.46 9.24 15.57
N PHE A 71 8.10 10.26 14.79
CA PHE A 71 7.26 10.16 13.60
C PHE A 71 8.05 10.64 12.38
N VAL A 72 8.03 9.87 11.32
CA VAL A 72 8.61 10.21 10.01
C VAL A 72 7.55 10.01 8.95
N ALA A 73 7.38 11.00 8.07
CA ALA A 73 6.47 10.88 6.94
C ALA A 73 7.12 11.40 5.66
N GLN A 74 6.82 10.72 4.56
CA GLN A 74 7.16 11.14 3.22
C GLN A 74 5.93 11.82 2.62
N ALA A 75 6.09 13.01 2.06
CA ALA A 75 5.01 13.73 1.39
C ALA A 75 5.54 14.61 0.26
N ARG A 76 4.65 15.03 -0.63
CA ARG A 76 5.01 16.06 -1.61
C ARG A 76 5.43 17.31 -0.87
N THR A 77 6.46 17.97 -1.35
CA THR A 77 6.98 19.19 -0.72
C THR A 77 5.88 20.26 -0.58
N ALA A 78 5.04 20.42 -1.60
CA ALA A 78 3.91 21.36 -1.56
C ALA A 78 2.87 20.99 -0.48
N ASP A 79 2.60 19.69 -0.28
CA ASP A 79 1.67 19.22 0.75
C ASP A 79 2.22 19.48 2.17
N LEU A 80 3.53 19.26 2.37
CA LEU A 80 4.19 19.60 3.63
C LEU A 80 4.18 21.09 3.91
N GLU A 81 4.48 21.92 2.90
CA GLU A 81 4.46 23.38 3.03
C GLU A 81 3.04 23.89 3.34
N ALA A 82 2.02 23.31 2.73
CA ALA A 82 0.62 23.66 3.01
C ALA A 82 0.21 23.21 4.42
N TRP A 83 0.57 21.99 4.84
CA TRP A 83 0.24 21.46 6.15
C TRP A 83 0.95 22.23 7.28
N LEU A 84 2.18 22.71 7.03
CA LEU A 84 2.99 23.50 7.95
C LEU A 84 2.78 25.01 7.82
N SER A 85 1.85 25.47 6.99
CA SER A 85 1.69 26.90 6.68
C SER A 85 1.35 27.77 7.90
N ASP A 86 0.77 27.20 8.96
CA ASP A 86 0.42 27.85 10.23
C ASP A 86 1.32 27.48 11.40
N ALA A 87 2.43 26.76 11.15
CA ALA A 87 3.37 26.29 12.16
C ALA A 87 4.80 26.70 11.85
N SER A 88 5.60 26.89 12.90
CA SER A 88 7.05 27.07 12.77
C SER A 88 7.75 25.73 12.64
N TYR A 89 8.72 25.61 11.73
CA TYR A 89 9.46 24.37 11.52
C TYR A 89 10.89 24.60 11.07
N ASN A 90 11.76 23.62 11.31
CA ASN A 90 13.09 23.59 10.72
C ASN A 90 13.01 23.05 9.29
N ARG A 91 13.62 23.77 8.35
CA ARG A 91 13.82 23.29 6.98
C ARG A 91 15.29 23.01 6.75
N ILE A 92 15.61 21.77 6.39
CA ILE A 92 16.96 21.35 6.03
C ILE A 92 17.05 21.29 4.52
N SER A 93 17.90 22.13 3.95
CA SER A 93 18.09 22.28 2.52
C SER A 93 19.54 22.10 2.10
N LEU A 94 19.78 21.79 0.82
CA LEU A 94 21.12 21.63 0.25
C LEU A 94 21.62 22.97 -0.25
N ALA A 95 22.74 23.45 0.29
CA ALA A 95 23.40 24.65 -0.18
C ALA A 95 24.13 24.37 -1.51
N LYS A 96 24.44 25.44 -2.27
CA LYS A 96 25.14 25.34 -3.56
C LYS A 96 26.52 24.67 -3.51
N ASN A 97 27.15 24.67 -2.35
CA ASN A 97 28.43 23.99 -2.08
C ASN A 97 28.29 22.50 -1.68
N GLY A 98 27.07 21.96 -1.72
CA GLY A 98 26.78 20.57 -1.35
C GLY A 98 26.65 20.29 0.16
N THR A 99 26.72 21.32 1.01
CA THR A 99 26.52 21.15 2.46
C THR A 99 25.04 21.33 2.83
N THR A 100 24.60 20.62 3.88
CA THR A 100 23.26 20.81 4.45
C THR A 100 23.20 22.10 5.27
N THR A 101 22.09 22.84 5.17
CA THR A 101 21.81 24.04 5.95
C THR A 101 20.44 23.95 6.58
N ALA A 102 20.32 24.35 7.84
CA ALA A 102 19.05 24.42 8.55
C ALA A 102 18.58 25.87 8.70
N LYS A 103 17.31 26.13 8.41
CA LYS A 103 16.65 27.41 8.58
C LYS A 103 15.31 27.20 9.28
N VAL A 104 14.98 28.04 10.27
CA VAL A 104 13.63 28.11 10.82
C VAL A 104 12.73 28.86 9.83
N ILE A 105 11.60 28.26 9.51
CA ILE A 105 10.54 28.88 8.69
C ILE A 105 9.43 29.27 9.64
N GLU A 106 9.01 30.51 9.56
CA GLU A 106 7.90 31.07 10.33
C GLU A 106 6.57 30.82 9.63
N PRO A 107 5.43 30.76 10.35
CA PRO A 107 4.12 30.59 9.76
C PRO A 107 3.80 31.68 8.73
N THR A 108 3.22 31.26 7.61
CA THR A 108 2.75 32.15 6.52
C THR A 108 1.28 32.49 6.64
N VAL A 109 0.50 31.63 7.32
CA VAL A 109 -0.94 31.79 7.57
C VAL A 109 -1.15 31.96 9.08
N ALA A 110 -2.00 32.91 9.48
CA ALA A 110 -2.43 33.04 10.86
C ALA A 110 -3.67 32.15 11.06
N SER A 111 -3.55 31.11 11.85
CA SER A 111 -4.69 30.28 12.24
C SER A 111 -5.30 30.89 13.52
N ASP A 112 -6.50 31.47 13.45
CA ASP A 112 -7.34 31.94 14.58
C ASP A 112 -6.62 32.69 15.72
N GLY A 113 -5.59 33.50 15.38
CA GLY A 113 -4.82 34.27 16.34
C GLY A 113 -3.78 33.47 17.14
N ALA A 114 -3.65 32.18 16.93
CA ALA A 114 -2.59 31.35 17.49
C ALA A 114 -1.35 31.42 16.59
N LYS A 115 -0.23 31.86 17.16
CA LYS A 115 1.09 31.71 16.54
C LYS A 115 1.62 30.35 16.93
N ASP A 116 2.14 29.59 15.98
CA ASP A 116 2.80 28.31 16.19
C ASP A 116 1.85 27.17 16.61
N VAL A 117 0.99 26.78 15.67
CA VAL A 117 0.03 25.67 15.88
C VAL A 117 0.78 24.34 15.89
N ARG A 118 0.64 23.59 16.98
CA ARG A 118 1.17 22.23 17.12
C ARG A 118 0.06 21.20 16.97
N ARG A 119 0.24 20.26 16.07
CA ARG A 119 -0.71 19.17 15.84
C ARG A 119 0.01 17.83 15.68
N ASN A 120 -0.67 16.75 16.06
CA ASN A 120 -0.13 15.41 15.84
C ASN A 120 -0.11 15.10 14.33
N PRO A 121 1.04 14.80 13.74
CA PRO A 121 1.11 14.46 12.33
C PRO A 121 0.63 13.04 12.01
N ALA A 122 0.54 12.16 13.02
CA ALA A 122 0.13 10.78 12.80
C ALA A 122 -1.33 10.68 12.33
N GLY A 123 -1.54 9.90 11.28
CA GLY A 123 -2.87 9.62 10.74
C GLY A 123 -3.37 10.60 9.67
N SER A 124 -2.62 11.63 9.31
CA SER A 124 -3.01 12.52 8.21
C SER A 124 -3.00 11.80 6.86
N ASP A 125 -4.03 12.03 6.08
CA ASP A 125 -4.21 11.46 4.73
C ASP A 125 -3.24 12.03 3.68
N LEU A 126 -2.49 13.10 4.01
CA LEU A 126 -1.53 13.73 3.10
C LEU A 126 -0.26 12.91 2.89
N TRP A 127 0.11 12.06 3.83
CA TRP A 127 1.38 11.35 3.73
C TRP A 127 1.38 10.34 2.59
N LEU A 128 2.45 10.29 1.81
CA LEU A 128 2.70 9.21 0.85
C LEU A 128 3.04 7.92 1.58
N ASP A 129 3.83 8.03 2.65
CA ASP A 129 4.14 6.96 3.59
C ASP A 129 4.46 7.55 4.96
N SER A 130 4.29 6.78 6.04
CA SER A 130 4.59 7.25 7.38
C SER A 130 4.95 6.12 8.34
N PHE A 131 5.89 6.41 9.24
CA PHE A 131 6.45 5.47 10.20
C PHE A 131 6.44 6.09 11.60
N THR A 132 6.17 5.27 12.59
CA THR A 132 6.19 5.70 14.00
C THR A 132 6.92 4.66 14.82
N ASP A 133 7.88 5.10 15.63
CA ASP A 133 8.60 4.24 16.56
C ASP A 133 8.93 5.01 17.86
N LYS A 134 9.48 4.32 18.84
CA LYS A 134 9.90 4.91 20.11
C LYS A 134 11.41 4.96 20.22
N ASN A 135 11.94 6.12 20.62
CA ASN A 135 13.34 6.38 20.92
C ASN A 135 14.31 6.25 19.73
N SER A 136 14.05 5.40 18.74
CA SER A 136 14.89 5.24 17.54
C SER A 136 14.05 4.78 16.38
N LEU A 137 14.12 5.49 15.26
CA LEU A 137 13.44 5.15 14.03
C LEU A 137 14.47 5.07 12.91
N VAL A 138 14.43 3.97 12.16
CA VAL A 138 15.25 3.76 10.96
C VAL A 138 14.34 3.52 9.78
N ASP A 139 14.35 4.43 8.82
CA ASP A 139 13.57 4.31 7.60
C ASP A 139 14.49 4.25 6.37
N ARG A 140 14.22 3.29 5.47
CA ARG A 140 14.90 3.16 4.18
C ARG A 140 13.94 3.59 3.09
N MET A 141 14.37 4.56 2.32
CA MET A 141 13.52 5.20 1.33
C MET A 141 14.26 5.45 0.02
N GLN A 142 13.52 5.46 -1.06
CA GLN A 142 13.98 5.98 -2.34
C GLN A 142 13.01 7.08 -2.78
N VAL A 143 13.32 8.30 -2.41
CA VAL A 143 12.40 9.44 -2.55
C VAL A 143 12.53 10.02 -3.96
N PRO A 144 11.40 10.15 -4.72
CA PRO A 144 11.39 10.80 -6.02
C PRO A 144 11.58 12.32 -5.89
N ASP A 145 11.80 12.99 -7.02
CA ASP A 145 11.86 14.45 -7.03
C ASP A 145 10.53 15.09 -6.58
N GLY A 146 10.61 16.22 -5.87
CA GLY A 146 9.44 16.90 -5.33
C GLY A 146 8.83 16.27 -4.08
N VAL A 147 9.41 15.20 -3.53
CA VAL A 147 9.00 14.59 -2.27
C VAL A 147 10.00 14.91 -1.18
N SER A 148 9.53 15.42 -0.06
CA SER A 148 10.31 15.77 1.14
C SER A 148 9.90 14.87 2.31
N VAL A 149 10.71 14.87 3.36
CA VAL A 149 10.47 14.07 4.57
C VAL A 149 10.21 14.99 5.76
N LEU A 150 9.14 14.71 6.47
CA LEU A 150 8.81 15.30 7.75
C LEU A 150 9.35 14.41 8.87
N VAL A 151 10.09 15.00 9.80
CA VAL A 151 10.46 14.39 11.09
C VAL A 151 9.78 15.16 12.19
N ALA A 152 9.07 14.48 13.07
CA ALA A 152 8.29 15.06 14.14
C ALA A 152 8.23 14.11 15.36
N SER A 153 7.52 14.54 16.41
CA SER A 153 7.12 13.68 17.51
C SER A 153 5.60 13.47 17.51
N ASP A 154 4.95 13.57 18.65
CA ASP A 154 3.51 13.35 18.86
C ASP A 154 2.65 14.64 18.69
N GLY A 155 3.23 15.70 18.17
CA GLY A 155 2.60 17.02 18.04
C GLY A 155 2.61 17.86 19.32
N LYS A 156 3.16 17.36 20.44
CA LYS A 156 3.34 18.08 21.70
C LYS A 156 4.80 18.36 21.99
N ALA A 157 5.65 17.35 21.84
CA ALA A 157 7.08 17.46 21.97
C ALA A 157 7.71 18.03 20.69
N ASP A 158 8.93 18.55 20.82
CA ASP A 158 9.74 18.97 19.68
C ASP A 158 10.21 17.74 18.88
N ALA A 159 10.49 17.95 17.59
CA ALA A 159 11.05 16.93 16.73
C ALA A 159 12.44 16.47 17.23
N PRO A 160 12.81 15.22 17.01
CA PRO A 160 14.17 14.75 17.28
C PRO A 160 15.23 15.63 16.62
N THR A 161 16.28 15.96 17.37
CA THR A 161 17.42 16.75 16.88
C THR A 161 18.59 15.90 16.43
N ASP A 162 18.65 14.63 16.85
CA ASP A 162 19.66 13.67 16.39
C ASP A 162 19.10 12.90 15.20
N VAL A 163 19.33 13.47 14.01
CA VAL A 163 18.86 12.91 12.74
C VAL A 163 20.06 12.74 11.81
N VAL A 164 20.29 11.52 11.35
CA VAL A 164 21.38 11.15 10.46
C VAL A 164 20.81 10.59 9.15
N LEU A 165 21.26 11.12 8.04
CA LEU A 165 20.94 10.61 6.72
C LEU A 165 22.15 9.89 6.13
N LYS A 166 21.97 8.67 5.65
CA LYS A 166 23.01 7.82 5.07
C LYS A 166 22.65 7.48 3.63
N TRP A 167 23.64 7.57 2.75
CA TRP A 167 23.52 7.14 1.36
C TRP A 167 24.51 6.03 1.09
N PRO A 168 24.13 4.94 0.40
CA PRO A 168 25.06 3.90 0.02
C PRO A 168 26.06 4.45 -1.01
N LEU A 169 27.32 4.13 -0.82
CA LEU A 169 28.34 4.35 -1.83
C LEU A 169 28.50 3.10 -2.70
N ASP A 170 28.68 3.30 -3.99
CA ASP A 170 29.04 2.21 -4.88
C ASP A 170 30.47 1.73 -4.53
N THR A 171 30.55 0.69 -3.73
CA THR A 171 31.79 0.02 -3.35
C THR A 171 32.05 -1.21 -4.22
N ALA A 172 31.40 -1.28 -5.40
CA ALA A 172 31.63 -2.37 -6.33
C ALA A 172 33.12 -2.43 -6.72
N THR A 173 33.74 -3.58 -6.50
CA THR A 173 35.12 -3.88 -6.91
C THR A 173 35.10 -4.82 -8.14
N PRO A 174 34.75 -4.30 -9.34
CA PRO A 174 34.45 -5.14 -10.50
C PRO A 174 35.65 -5.99 -10.95
N TRP A 175 36.88 -5.58 -10.64
CA TRP A 175 38.08 -6.30 -10.99
C TRP A 175 38.54 -7.34 -9.98
N ALA A 176 38.04 -7.33 -8.74
CA ALA A 176 38.44 -8.27 -7.70
C ALA A 176 38.13 -9.73 -8.08
N GLY A 177 36.94 -10.00 -8.60
CA GLY A 177 36.53 -11.32 -9.09
C GLY A 177 37.39 -11.83 -10.25
N PRO A 178 37.49 -11.09 -11.36
CA PRO A 178 38.35 -11.45 -12.49
C PRO A 178 39.81 -11.67 -12.12
N LEU A 179 40.40 -10.84 -11.24
CA LEU A 179 41.77 -11.00 -10.77
C LEU A 179 41.98 -12.29 -9.97
N MET A 180 41.06 -12.62 -9.05
CA MET A 180 41.13 -13.86 -8.28
C MET A 180 40.97 -15.10 -9.16
N VAL A 181 40.06 -15.07 -10.13
CA VAL A 181 39.86 -16.17 -11.09
C VAL A 181 41.06 -16.34 -12.00
N ALA A 182 41.60 -15.26 -12.55
CA ALA A 182 42.83 -15.31 -13.38
C ALA A 182 44.02 -15.84 -12.58
N GLY A 183 44.18 -15.40 -11.32
CA GLY A 183 45.17 -15.93 -10.41
C GLY A 183 44.97 -17.42 -10.11
N GLY A 184 43.74 -17.88 -9.92
CA GLY A 184 43.41 -19.30 -9.74
C GLY A 184 43.78 -20.16 -10.96
N ILE A 185 43.48 -19.69 -12.17
CA ILE A 185 43.84 -20.36 -13.43
C ILE A 185 45.35 -20.46 -13.57
N LEU A 186 46.06 -19.37 -13.31
CA LEU A 186 47.52 -19.33 -13.35
C LEU A 186 48.16 -20.26 -12.30
N PHE A 187 47.57 -20.34 -11.10
CA PHE A 187 48.01 -21.28 -10.06
C PHE A 187 47.88 -22.73 -10.53
N LEU A 188 46.72 -23.09 -11.11
CA LEU A 188 46.51 -24.44 -11.68
C LEU A 188 47.47 -24.74 -12.84
N ALA A 189 47.71 -23.78 -13.72
CA ALA A 189 48.72 -23.92 -14.80
C ALA A 189 50.11 -24.10 -14.23
N GLY A 190 50.49 -23.34 -13.19
CA GLY A 190 51.74 -23.50 -12.46
C GLY A 190 51.88 -24.89 -11.83
N LEU A 191 50.82 -25.42 -11.25
CA LEU A 191 50.78 -26.78 -10.67
C LEU A 191 51.02 -27.85 -11.76
N VAL A 192 50.36 -27.72 -12.89
CA VAL A 192 50.56 -28.64 -14.03
C VAL A 192 52.01 -28.58 -14.53
N LEU A 193 52.57 -27.40 -14.71
CA LEU A 193 53.97 -27.22 -15.11
C LEU A 193 54.94 -27.82 -14.08
N TYR A 194 54.67 -27.65 -12.81
CA TYR A 194 55.44 -28.21 -11.71
C TYR A 194 55.42 -29.75 -11.73
N VAL A 195 54.26 -30.37 -11.87
CA VAL A 195 54.10 -31.83 -11.98
C VAL A 195 54.82 -32.36 -13.24
N LEU A 196 54.70 -31.67 -14.37
CA LEU A 196 55.41 -32.02 -15.61
C LEU A 196 56.94 -31.90 -15.46
N ALA A 197 57.40 -30.89 -14.71
CA ALA A 197 58.85 -30.74 -14.42
C ALA A 197 59.38 -31.86 -13.55
N ILE A 198 58.65 -32.28 -12.50
CA ILE A 198 58.98 -33.45 -11.64
C ILE A 198 58.99 -34.76 -12.45
N ARG A 199 57.93 -34.98 -13.27
CA ARG A 199 57.88 -36.17 -14.12
C ARG A 199 59.01 -36.22 -15.12
N HIS A 200 59.45 -35.10 -15.66
CA HIS A 200 60.56 -35.01 -16.56
C HIS A 200 61.91 -35.26 -15.85
N SER A 201 62.14 -34.72 -14.65
CA SER A 201 63.31 -34.96 -13.84
C SER A 201 63.44 -36.41 -13.36
N ARG A 202 62.30 -37.07 -13.09
CA ARG A 202 62.29 -38.51 -12.73
C ARG A 202 62.53 -39.44 -13.92
N ARG A 203 62.19 -39.04 -15.16
CA ARG A 203 62.45 -39.80 -16.37
C ARG A 203 63.91 -39.72 -16.81
N GLY A 204 64.69 -38.76 -16.32
CA GLY A 204 66.14 -38.59 -16.64
C GLY A 204 67.10 -39.42 -15.78
N ARG A 205 66.63 -40.18 -14.78
CA ARG A 205 67.43 -41.11 -14.00
C ARG A 205 67.28 -42.51 -14.59
N GLY A 206 68.11 -42.80 -15.61
CA GLY A 206 68.30 -44.14 -16.14
C GLY A 206 68.90 -45.09 -15.10
N PRO A 207 68.72 -46.43 -15.26
CA PRO A 207 69.18 -47.41 -14.28
C PRO A 207 70.69 -47.43 -14.16
N ARG A 208 71.25 -47.25 -12.96
CA ARG A 208 72.64 -47.47 -12.62
C ARG A 208 72.95 -48.93 -12.81
N ARG A 209 73.96 -49.22 -13.62
CA ARG A 209 74.55 -50.54 -13.82
C ARG A 209 75.09 -51.11 -12.50
N LYS A 210 74.75 -52.36 -12.26
CA LYS A 210 75.30 -53.22 -11.17
C LYS A 210 76.79 -53.41 -11.34
N ALA A 211 77.57 -53.18 -10.30
CA ALA A 211 78.96 -53.64 -10.16
C ALA A 211 78.98 -54.99 -9.44
N PRO A 212 80.02 -55.83 -9.71
CA PRO A 212 80.03 -57.23 -9.30
C PRO A 212 80.44 -57.41 -7.84
N PRO A 213 80.31 -58.66 -7.28
CA PRO A 213 80.33 -58.92 -5.85
C PRO A 213 81.72 -59.12 -5.29
N PRO A 214 81.98 -58.83 -4.02
CA PRO A 214 83.17 -59.28 -3.31
C PRO A 214 82.92 -60.49 -2.39
N LEU A 215 83.86 -61.31 -2.28
CA LEU A 215 84.05 -62.50 -1.48
C LEU A 215 84.35 -62.21 0.02
N PRO A 216 84.46 -63.23 0.92
CA PRO A 216 83.69 -63.31 2.14
C PRO A 216 84.51 -63.23 3.45
N VAL A 217 83.84 -63.25 4.57
CA VAL A 217 84.12 -63.79 5.92
C VAL A 217 85.14 -63.06 6.81
N THR A 218 84.69 -62.68 8.00
CA THR A 218 84.94 -63.30 9.30
C THR A 218 84.12 -62.67 10.40
N GLU A 219 83.50 -63.56 11.15
CA GLU A 219 82.93 -63.36 12.50
C GLU A 219 84.07 -63.26 13.54
N PRO A 220 83.85 -63.18 14.83
CA PRO A 220 82.76 -62.69 15.67
C PRO A 220 83.22 -61.77 16.84
N ILE A 221 82.39 -61.41 17.78
CA ILE A 221 82.50 -61.47 19.23
C ILE A 221 81.58 -60.45 19.90
N ASP A 222 80.68 -60.95 20.56
CA ASP A 222 79.87 -60.75 21.75
C ASP A 222 80.39 -59.76 22.80
N VAL A 223 79.48 -59.14 23.54
CA VAL A 223 79.28 -59.13 24.97
C VAL A 223 78.54 -57.90 25.44
N THR A 224 77.32 -58.13 25.93
CA THR A 224 76.76 -57.75 27.24
C THR A 224 77.03 -56.30 27.73
N ASP A 225 76.23 -55.62 28.29
CA ASP A 225 75.26 -55.84 29.37
C ASP A 225 74.43 -54.59 29.72
N ARG A 226 73.25 -54.84 30.10
CA ARG A 226 72.50 -54.24 31.26
C ARG A 226 72.44 -52.72 31.38
N ALA A 227 71.39 -52.18 31.83
CA ALA A 227 70.17 -52.42 32.63
C ALA A 227 69.38 -51.19 32.60
N ALA A 228 68.11 -51.26 32.47
CA ALA A 228 67.10 -51.36 33.50
C ALA A 228 66.67 -50.04 34.19
N ILE A 229 65.48 -49.97 34.29
CA ILE A 229 64.56 -49.52 35.40
C ILE A 229 63.91 -48.18 35.17
N ASP A 230 62.69 -48.17 35.06
CA ASP A 230 61.41 -48.13 35.82
C ASP A 230 60.80 -46.72 35.75
N ALA A 231 59.60 -46.43 35.78
CA ALA A 231 58.35 -47.06 36.14
C ALA A 231 57.18 -46.18 35.68
N ALA A 232 56.12 -46.79 35.40
CA ALA A 232 54.76 -46.19 35.43
C ALA A 232 54.39 -45.83 36.88
N PRO A 233 53.24 -45.25 37.28
CA PRO A 233 51.91 -45.65 36.76
C PRO A 233 50.81 -44.56 36.76
N GLU A 234 49.73 -44.98 36.14
CA GLU A 234 48.31 -44.96 36.61
C GLU A 234 47.57 -43.67 36.85
N GLY A 235 46.34 -43.72 36.31
CA GLY A 235 45.17 -43.11 36.89
C GLY A 235 44.00 -42.82 35.95
N ASP A 236 43.33 -43.86 35.52
CA ASP A 236 41.90 -43.85 35.20
C ASP A 236 41.09 -43.63 36.48
N PRO A 237 39.79 -43.30 36.53
CA PRO A 237 38.71 -43.79 35.64
C PRO A 237 37.54 -42.81 35.39
N ALA A 238 36.71 -43.23 34.45
CA ALA A 238 35.30 -42.87 34.25
C ALA A 238 34.42 -43.09 35.52
N PRO A 239 33.09 -42.77 35.61
CA PRO A 239 32.07 -43.11 34.60
C PRO A 239 30.75 -42.29 34.58
N ILE A 240 29.91 -42.61 33.60
CA ILE A 240 28.46 -42.95 33.68
C ILE A 240 27.39 -41.87 33.66
N GLY A 241 26.46 -42.09 32.77
CA GLY A 241 25.01 -41.96 32.89
C GLY A 241 24.39 -41.09 31.81
N ASP A 242 23.68 -41.51 30.96
CA ASP A 242 22.63 -42.50 30.66
C ASP A 242 21.37 -41.82 30.16
N GLN A 243 20.84 -42.32 29.07
CA GLN A 243 19.43 -42.44 28.68
C GLN A 243 18.64 -41.17 28.28
N ALA A 244 17.76 -41.10 27.33
CA ALA A 244 17.01 -42.12 26.58
C ALA A 244 16.33 -41.46 25.36
N GLN A 245 16.16 -42.27 24.33
CA GLN A 245 15.08 -42.15 23.33
C GLN A 245 13.73 -42.57 23.95
N PRO A 246 12.56 -42.27 23.37
CA PRO A 246 11.99 -43.07 22.27
C PRO A 246 11.19 -42.23 21.24
N GLU A 247 11.21 -42.66 20.00
CA GLU A 247 10.20 -43.44 19.23
C GLU A 247 8.76 -42.93 19.27
N SER A 248 8.15 -42.77 18.18
CA SER A 248 7.32 -43.59 17.28
C SER A 248 6.37 -42.62 16.52
N ASP A 249 5.73 -42.82 15.47
CA ASP A 249 5.39 -43.89 14.57
C ASP A 249 4.58 -43.35 13.39
N GLN A 250 4.74 -43.99 12.24
CA GLN A 250 3.73 -44.44 11.27
C GLN A 250 2.70 -43.44 10.71
N THR A 251 2.30 -43.45 9.49
CA THR A 251 1.89 -44.55 8.56
C THR A 251 1.66 -43.96 7.16
N SER A 252 2.16 -44.60 6.13
CA SER A 252 1.50 -45.37 5.05
C SER A 252 0.51 -44.61 4.14
N ASN A 253 0.47 -44.78 2.85
CA ASN A 253 0.28 -45.87 1.93
C ASN A 253 0.44 -45.40 0.49
N GLN A 254 1.08 -46.21 -0.36
CA GLN A 254 0.57 -47.07 -1.45
C GLN A 254 -0.07 -46.31 -2.61
N ASP A 255 0.17 -46.56 -3.81
CA ASP A 255 0.31 -47.69 -4.72
C ASP A 255 0.82 -47.16 -6.07
N GLY A 256 1.49 -47.79 -6.94
CA GLY A 256 1.52 -49.13 -7.40
C GLY A 256 1.93 -49.16 -8.88
N VAL A 257 2.62 -50.20 -9.23
CA VAL A 257 2.51 -51.08 -10.41
C VAL A 257 3.34 -50.72 -11.66
N VAL A 258 4.44 -51.32 -11.88
CA VAL A 258 4.80 -52.63 -12.45
C VAL A 258 5.29 -52.62 -13.90
N ARG A 259 6.46 -53.32 -14.09
CA ARG A 259 6.91 -54.18 -15.23
C ARG A 259 7.62 -53.46 -16.42
N GLU A 260 8.58 -54.05 -17.03
CA GLU A 260 9.35 -55.30 -16.95
C GLU A 260 10.57 -55.22 -17.88
N ARG A 261 11.68 -55.91 -17.47
CA ARG A 261 12.61 -56.77 -18.23
C ARG A 261 13.26 -56.25 -19.52
N ARG A 262 14.47 -56.50 -19.79
CA ARG A 262 15.46 -57.61 -19.82
C ARG A 262 16.78 -57.08 -20.38
N ALA A 263 17.86 -57.27 -19.75
CA ALA A 263 18.93 -58.25 -19.85
C ALA A 263 19.79 -58.22 -21.16
N VAL A 264 21.08 -58.31 -20.92
CA VAL A 264 22.16 -59.03 -21.58
C VAL A 264 23.40 -58.13 -21.84
N GLY A 265 24.47 -58.42 -21.04
CA GLY A 265 25.84 -57.92 -21.22
C GLY A 265 26.57 -58.75 -22.29
N PRO A 266 27.89 -58.90 -22.33
CA PRO A 266 28.97 -58.15 -21.68
C PRO A 266 30.14 -57.78 -22.66
N ARG A 267 31.19 -57.17 -22.15
CA ARG A 267 32.60 -57.19 -22.62
C ARG A 267 33.21 -55.82 -22.90
N ARG A 268 34.02 -55.49 -22.08
CA ARG A 268 35.50 -55.47 -21.96
C ARG A 268 36.15 -54.12 -22.04
N ARG A 269 36.67 -53.68 -20.88
CA ARG A 269 38.06 -53.27 -20.60
C ARG A 269 38.59 -51.94 -21.17
N ARG A 270 39.06 -51.15 -20.20
CA ARG A 270 40.14 -50.15 -20.27
C ARG A 270 39.67 -48.71 -20.58
N ALA A 271 39.41 -48.01 -19.49
CA ALA A 271 39.86 -46.62 -19.32
C ALA A 271 39.47 -46.13 -17.91
N LEU A 272 40.14 -46.59 -16.92
CA LEU A 272 40.06 -46.13 -15.54
C LEU A 272 41.39 -45.50 -15.23
N LEU A 273 41.54 -44.17 -15.45
CA LEU A 273 42.62 -43.34 -14.88
C LEU A 273 42.50 -41.85 -15.25
N LEU A 274 41.30 -41.26 -15.27
CA LEU A 274 41.15 -39.80 -15.45
C LEU A 274 40.02 -39.16 -14.61
N LEU A 275 39.76 -39.67 -13.39
CA LEU A 275 38.66 -39.16 -12.56
C LEU A 275 39.02 -38.72 -11.13
N PRO A 276 40.21 -38.12 -10.84
CA PRO A 276 40.24 -37.26 -9.65
C PRO A 276 40.44 -35.76 -9.95
N ALA A 277 40.53 -35.32 -11.22
CA ALA A 277 40.75 -33.89 -11.51
C ALA A 277 39.48 -33.06 -11.63
N ILE A 278 38.29 -33.66 -11.79
CA ILE A 278 37.04 -32.94 -11.95
C ILE A 278 36.35 -32.63 -10.59
N GLY A 279 36.63 -33.41 -9.56
CA GLY A 279 36.08 -33.19 -8.22
C GLY A 279 36.63 -31.97 -7.48
N VAL A 280 37.89 -31.59 -7.74
CA VAL A 280 38.54 -30.43 -7.09
C VAL A 280 38.17 -29.10 -7.79
N THR A 281 37.85 -29.13 -9.09
CA THR A 281 37.39 -27.93 -9.80
C THR A 281 35.93 -27.58 -9.47
N ALA A 282 35.08 -28.56 -9.14
CA ALA A 282 33.69 -28.28 -8.71
C ALA A 282 33.64 -27.70 -7.28
N ALA A 283 34.56 -28.07 -6.40
CA ALA A 283 34.59 -27.51 -5.04
C ALA A 283 35.18 -26.08 -4.98
N LEU A 284 35.96 -25.66 -6.00
CA LEU A 284 36.48 -24.29 -6.10
C LEU A 284 35.49 -23.32 -6.82
N LEU A 285 34.45 -23.84 -7.50
CA LEU A 285 33.45 -23.05 -8.18
C LEU A 285 32.20 -22.78 -7.30
N SER A 286 32.05 -23.49 -6.18
CA SER A 286 30.92 -23.29 -5.25
C SER A 286 31.06 -22.05 -4.34
N GLY A 287 32.19 -21.33 -4.43
CA GLY A 287 32.42 -20.10 -3.67
C GLY A 287 32.22 -18.80 -4.45
N CYS A 288 31.86 -18.87 -5.74
CA CYS A 288 31.60 -17.68 -6.55
C CYS A 288 30.08 -17.41 -6.59
N SER A 289 29.60 -16.57 -5.69
CA SER A 289 28.32 -15.93 -5.82
C SER A 289 28.23 -15.17 -7.14
N PRO A 290 27.09 -15.13 -7.83
CA PRO A 290 26.89 -14.38 -9.08
C PRO A 290 27.30 -12.91 -9.00
N ASP A 291 27.33 -12.34 -7.81
CA ASP A 291 27.68 -10.93 -7.53
C ASP A 291 29.18 -10.59 -7.70
N ILE A 292 30.03 -11.56 -8.03
CA ILE A 292 31.49 -11.37 -8.16
C ILE A 292 31.90 -11.02 -9.59
N TRP A 293 31.03 -11.26 -10.57
CA TRP A 293 31.32 -10.98 -11.96
C TRP A 293 30.84 -9.58 -12.36
N PRO A 294 31.62 -8.82 -13.17
CA PRO A 294 31.13 -7.58 -13.75
C PRO A 294 29.95 -7.96 -14.68
N HIS A 295 28.73 -7.66 -14.27
CA HIS A 295 27.62 -7.71 -15.16
C HIS A 295 27.75 -6.53 -16.14
N PRO A 296 27.62 -6.74 -17.47
CA PRO A 296 27.37 -5.63 -18.35
C PRO A 296 26.07 -4.98 -17.81
N ALA A 297 26.05 -3.67 -17.72
CA ALA A 297 25.03 -2.85 -17.05
C ALA A 297 23.59 -3.13 -17.55
N THR A 298 23.05 -4.25 -17.10
CA THR A 298 21.64 -4.60 -17.09
C THR A 298 21.40 -5.27 -15.75
N SER A 299 21.50 -4.48 -14.66
CA SER A 299 20.79 -4.84 -13.45
C SER A 299 19.33 -4.87 -13.83
N PRO A 300 18.57 -5.95 -13.52
CA PRO A 300 17.14 -5.77 -13.39
C PRO A 300 16.97 -4.80 -12.22
N THR A 301 16.76 -3.53 -12.55
CA THR A 301 16.09 -2.60 -11.66
C THR A 301 14.87 -3.36 -11.15
N PRO A 302 14.66 -3.51 -9.82
CA PRO A 302 13.34 -3.90 -9.34
C PRO A 302 12.39 -2.95 -10.07
N THR A 303 11.46 -3.49 -10.83
CA THR A 303 10.43 -2.72 -11.50
C THR A 303 9.83 -1.86 -10.39
N PRO A 304 10.01 -0.54 -10.38
CA PRO A 304 9.24 0.29 -9.51
C PRO A 304 7.81 -0.02 -9.91
N THR A 305 6.95 -0.35 -8.97
CA THR A 305 5.51 -0.16 -9.16
C THR A 305 5.42 1.18 -9.86
N GLU A 306 4.90 1.22 -11.08
CA GLU A 306 4.95 2.39 -11.97
C GLU A 306 4.40 3.63 -11.25
N THR A 307 5.23 4.28 -10.49
CA THR A 307 5.08 5.71 -10.27
C THR A 307 5.59 6.30 -11.57
N GLN A 308 4.69 6.45 -12.55
CA GLN A 308 5.03 7.11 -13.78
C GLN A 308 5.58 8.47 -13.38
N ALA A 309 6.81 8.72 -13.76
CA ALA A 309 7.45 10.01 -13.53
C ALA A 309 6.57 11.04 -14.23
N VAL A 310 5.93 11.91 -13.43
CA VAL A 310 5.19 13.06 -13.94
C VAL A 310 6.20 13.89 -14.74
N GLU A 311 5.94 14.12 -16.01
CA GLU A 311 6.83 14.93 -16.85
C GLU A 311 7.03 16.30 -16.20
N ALA A 312 8.24 16.85 -16.30
CA ALA A 312 8.57 18.13 -15.70
C ALA A 312 7.60 19.23 -16.20
N GLY A 313 6.76 19.74 -15.30
CA GLY A 313 5.72 20.73 -15.60
C GLY A 313 4.28 20.20 -15.55
N GLN A 314 4.03 18.91 -15.38
CA GLN A 314 2.71 18.36 -15.13
C GLN A 314 2.39 18.42 -13.64
N GLN A 315 1.23 18.99 -13.29
CA GLN A 315 0.76 18.98 -11.90
C GLN A 315 0.46 17.53 -11.48
N ALA A 316 0.87 17.18 -10.28
CA ALA A 316 0.55 15.87 -9.72
C ALA A 316 -0.95 15.81 -9.35
N PRO A 317 -1.63 14.68 -9.56
CA PRO A 317 -3.02 14.51 -9.15
C PRO A 317 -3.16 14.60 -7.62
N ALA A 318 -4.35 14.93 -7.13
CA ALA A 318 -4.62 15.16 -5.71
C ALA A 318 -4.20 14.00 -4.80
N VAL A 319 -4.34 12.76 -5.26
CA VAL A 319 -4.05 11.54 -4.50
C VAL A 319 -3.40 10.49 -5.40
N THR A 320 -2.41 9.78 -4.90
CA THR A 320 -1.83 8.59 -5.54
C THR A 320 -2.64 7.32 -5.24
N GLU A 321 -2.45 6.26 -6.03
CA GLU A 321 -3.13 4.97 -5.77
C GLU A 321 -2.80 4.40 -4.39
N ALA A 322 -1.54 4.48 -3.96
CA ALA A 322 -1.12 4.01 -2.64
C ALA A 322 -1.74 4.84 -1.51
N GLN A 323 -1.84 6.16 -1.65
CA GLN A 323 -2.56 7.02 -0.69
C GLN A 323 -4.05 6.66 -0.65
N ALA A 324 -4.70 6.52 -1.82
CA ALA A 324 -6.12 6.18 -1.90
C ALA A 324 -6.44 4.85 -1.19
N ALA A 325 -5.58 3.83 -1.34
CA ALA A 325 -5.74 2.55 -0.65
C ALA A 325 -5.66 2.71 0.87
N ARG A 326 -4.68 3.47 1.40
CA ARG A 326 -4.55 3.72 2.85
C ARG A 326 -5.69 4.57 3.41
N ILE A 327 -6.12 5.58 2.66
CA ILE A 327 -7.27 6.41 3.02
C ILE A 327 -8.52 5.55 3.13
N LEU A 328 -8.76 4.68 2.14
CA LEU A 328 -9.89 3.75 2.13
C LEU A 328 -9.85 2.79 3.31
N GLU A 329 -8.69 2.22 3.63
CA GLU A 329 -8.50 1.35 4.79
C GLU A 329 -8.83 2.08 6.10
N SER A 330 -8.32 3.31 6.25
CA SER A 330 -8.60 4.18 7.42
C SER A 330 -10.09 4.52 7.54
N ILE A 331 -10.76 4.85 6.43
CA ILE A 331 -12.20 5.11 6.38
C ILE A 331 -12.97 3.85 6.78
N SER A 332 -12.67 2.71 6.15
CA SER A 332 -13.33 1.43 6.41
C SER A 332 -13.24 1.02 7.88
N GLY A 333 -12.03 1.08 8.46
CA GLY A 333 -11.80 0.77 9.87
C GLY A 333 -12.55 1.72 10.82
N THR A 334 -12.53 3.03 10.53
CA THR A 334 -13.24 4.04 11.33
C THR A 334 -14.75 3.81 11.31
N LEU A 335 -15.31 3.51 10.12
CA LEU A 335 -16.75 3.28 9.96
C LEU A 335 -17.18 1.94 10.55
N ALA A 336 -16.38 0.89 10.44
CA ALA A 336 -16.66 -0.40 11.09
C ALA A 336 -16.77 -0.25 12.62
N ASP A 337 -15.87 0.54 13.21
CA ASP A 337 -15.92 0.86 14.63
C ASP A 337 -17.14 1.74 14.99
N ALA A 338 -17.46 2.73 14.16
CA ALA A 338 -18.60 3.60 14.36
C ALA A 338 -19.93 2.81 14.27
N ASP A 339 -20.06 1.92 13.28
CA ASP A 339 -21.23 1.04 13.09
C ASP A 339 -21.44 0.09 14.28
N LYS A 340 -20.36 -0.49 14.77
CA LYS A 340 -20.40 -1.39 15.95
C LYS A 340 -20.88 -0.67 17.20
N ASN A 341 -20.49 0.59 17.39
CA ASN A 341 -20.80 1.36 18.59
C ASN A 341 -21.97 2.35 18.39
N LEU A 342 -22.54 2.43 17.19
CA LEU A 342 -23.56 3.40 16.78
C LEU A 342 -23.11 4.85 17.09
N ASP A 343 -21.82 5.12 16.82
CA ASP A 343 -21.15 6.39 17.13
C ASP A 343 -21.18 7.34 15.93
N ALA A 344 -22.15 8.24 15.92
CA ALA A 344 -22.33 9.23 14.87
C ALA A 344 -21.18 10.28 14.81
N ALA A 345 -20.56 10.59 15.95
CA ALA A 345 -19.45 11.54 16.00
C ALA A 345 -18.23 10.93 15.32
N LYS A 346 -17.93 9.67 15.62
CA LYS A 346 -16.85 8.92 14.97
C LYS A 346 -17.11 8.76 13.47
N ALA A 347 -18.32 8.42 13.04
CA ALA A 347 -18.67 8.38 11.62
C ALA A 347 -18.46 9.73 10.92
N GLY A 348 -18.78 10.84 11.57
CA GLY A 348 -18.60 12.21 11.07
C GLY A 348 -17.13 12.63 10.89
N THR A 349 -16.16 11.87 11.40
CA THR A 349 -14.73 12.11 11.10
C THR A 349 -14.39 11.69 9.67
N ARG A 350 -15.13 10.75 9.06
CA ARG A 350 -14.88 10.18 7.74
C ARG A 350 -16.06 10.28 6.77
N LEU A 351 -17.20 10.79 7.22
CA LEU A 351 -18.39 11.03 6.38
C LEU A 351 -18.85 12.48 6.51
N GLU A 352 -19.49 12.96 5.47
CA GLU A 352 -20.19 14.24 5.43
C GLU A 352 -21.46 14.16 4.57
N GLY A 353 -22.25 15.22 4.52
CA GLY A 353 -23.44 15.32 3.66
C GLY A 353 -24.42 14.17 3.83
N ALA A 354 -25.01 13.73 2.72
CA ALA A 354 -26.04 12.69 2.68
C ALA A 354 -25.58 11.34 3.24
N ALA A 355 -24.31 10.97 3.01
CA ALA A 355 -23.73 9.74 3.52
C ALA A 355 -23.68 9.72 5.05
N LEU A 356 -23.37 10.85 5.68
CA LEU A 356 -23.36 10.99 7.14
C LEU A 356 -24.77 10.99 7.71
N GLU A 357 -25.69 11.76 7.11
CA GLU A 357 -27.06 11.88 7.64
C GLU A 357 -27.81 10.54 7.60
N ALA A 358 -27.66 9.78 6.53
CA ALA A 358 -28.22 8.42 6.44
C ALA A 358 -27.70 7.52 7.58
N ARG A 359 -26.41 7.60 7.89
CA ARG A 359 -25.81 6.77 8.94
C ARG A 359 -26.16 7.22 10.34
N LYS A 360 -26.24 8.54 10.61
CA LYS A 360 -26.75 9.10 11.87
C LYS A 360 -28.17 8.64 12.15
N THR A 361 -29.04 8.72 11.16
CA THR A 361 -30.42 8.29 11.25
C THR A 361 -30.54 6.79 11.51
N ALA A 362 -29.78 5.98 10.76
CA ALA A 362 -29.76 4.54 10.97
C ALA A 362 -29.28 4.16 12.39
N TYR A 363 -28.27 4.86 12.93
CA TYR A 363 -27.83 4.64 14.30
C TYR A 363 -28.89 5.04 15.34
N ALA A 364 -29.57 6.18 15.12
CA ALA A 364 -30.66 6.61 16.01
C ALA A 364 -31.81 5.60 16.05
N VAL A 365 -32.21 5.09 14.89
CA VAL A 365 -33.26 4.07 14.80
C VAL A 365 -32.81 2.74 15.41
N ARG A 366 -31.59 2.30 15.11
CA ARG A 366 -31.05 1.01 15.56
C ARG A 366 -30.88 0.90 17.08
N LYS A 367 -30.78 2.01 17.80
CA LYS A 367 -30.80 2.02 19.27
C LYS A 367 -32.13 1.49 19.84
N SER A 368 -33.20 1.61 19.09
CA SER A 368 -34.55 1.14 19.48
C SER A 368 -35.02 -0.07 18.68
N VAL A 369 -34.48 -0.27 17.47
CA VAL A 369 -34.85 -1.32 16.52
C VAL A 369 -33.56 -2.04 16.13
N ALA A 370 -33.16 -3.08 16.86
CA ALA A 370 -31.86 -3.71 16.79
C ALA A 370 -31.49 -4.30 15.41
N ASP A 371 -32.49 -4.68 14.61
CA ASP A 371 -32.34 -5.25 13.27
C ASP A 371 -32.51 -4.21 12.13
N PHE A 372 -32.66 -2.91 12.46
CA PHE A 372 -32.73 -1.87 11.43
C PHE A 372 -31.44 -1.86 10.60
N ALA A 373 -31.58 -1.92 9.28
CA ALA A 373 -30.44 -2.01 8.36
C ALA A 373 -29.57 -0.75 8.43
N LEU A 374 -28.27 -0.94 8.53
CA LEU A 374 -27.29 0.14 8.35
C LEU A 374 -27.01 0.36 6.85
N PRO A 375 -26.57 1.56 6.45
CA PRO A 375 -26.05 1.79 5.12
C PRO A 375 -24.91 0.82 4.77
N ALA A 376 -24.63 0.63 3.49
CA ALA A 376 -23.62 -0.30 3.01
C ALA A 376 -22.26 -0.13 3.72
N THR A 377 -21.64 -1.25 4.05
CA THR A 377 -20.28 -1.27 4.62
C THR A 377 -19.29 -0.84 3.55
N ILE A 378 -18.41 0.08 3.88
CA ILE A 378 -17.32 0.49 2.99
C ILE A 378 -16.20 -0.56 3.09
N PRO A 379 -15.89 -1.32 2.02
CA PRO A 379 -14.83 -2.31 2.06
C PRO A 379 -13.45 -1.66 2.03
N ALA A 380 -12.47 -2.30 2.65
CA ALA A 380 -11.04 -1.94 2.55
C ALA A 380 -10.34 -2.69 1.40
N ASP A 381 -11.11 -3.14 0.42
CA ASP A 381 -10.64 -3.97 -0.67
C ASP A 381 -10.01 -3.13 -1.79
N LYS A 382 -9.68 -3.81 -2.88
CA LYS A 382 -8.99 -3.19 -4.00
C LYS A 382 -9.82 -2.09 -4.66
N VAL A 383 -9.25 -0.90 -4.73
CA VAL A 383 -9.77 0.19 -5.57
C VAL A 383 -9.65 -0.25 -7.04
N LYS A 384 -10.78 -0.39 -7.72
CA LYS A 384 -10.84 -0.80 -9.13
C LYS A 384 -10.59 0.36 -10.07
N ILE A 385 -11.19 1.51 -9.74
CA ILE A 385 -11.03 2.76 -10.50
C ILE A 385 -10.80 3.88 -9.51
N LEU A 386 -9.75 4.64 -9.75
CA LEU A 386 -9.40 5.83 -9.00
C LEU A 386 -9.35 7.01 -9.97
N VAL A 387 -10.15 8.03 -9.70
CA VAL A 387 -10.15 9.29 -10.45
C VAL A 387 -9.91 10.43 -9.47
N PRO A 388 -8.65 10.77 -9.19
CA PRO A 388 -8.34 11.94 -8.38
C PRO A 388 -8.55 13.21 -9.19
N GLN A 389 -8.75 14.33 -8.51
CA GLN A 389 -8.67 15.66 -9.11
C GLN A 389 -7.29 15.84 -9.76
N ALA A 390 -7.25 16.45 -10.96
CA ALA A 390 -6.04 16.59 -11.77
C ALA A 390 -5.01 17.57 -11.20
N TYR A 391 -5.36 18.33 -10.17
CA TYR A 391 -4.50 19.31 -9.51
C TYR A 391 -4.58 19.15 -7.99
N ASP A 392 -3.58 19.63 -7.29
CA ASP A 392 -3.35 19.40 -5.87
C ASP A 392 -3.77 20.55 -4.96
N SER A 393 -4.47 21.56 -5.49
CA SER A 393 -5.05 22.64 -4.69
C SER A 393 -6.27 22.17 -3.90
N TRP A 394 -6.53 22.75 -2.73
CA TRP A 394 -7.71 22.48 -1.91
C TRP A 394 -8.91 23.35 -2.31
N PRO A 395 -10.15 22.84 -2.14
CA PRO A 395 -10.49 21.47 -1.70
C PRO A 395 -10.09 20.42 -2.73
N ARG A 396 -9.66 19.23 -2.26
CA ARG A 396 -9.32 18.08 -3.11
C ARG A 396 -10.45 17.08 -3.16
N THR A 397 -10.79 16.65 -4.36
CA THR A 397 -11.87 15.69 -4.61
C THR A 397 -11.33 14.44 -5.29
N VAL A 398 -11.88 13.30 -4.89
CA VAL A 398 -11.55 11.99 -5.46
C VAL A 398 -12.84 11.22 -5.67
N LEU A 399 -12.98 10.61 -6.86
CA LEU A 399 -13.98 9.61 -7.16
C LEU A 399 -13.31 8.25 -7.21
N MET A 400 -13.88 7.25 -6.55
CA MET A 400 -13.37 5.89 -6.61
C MET A 400 -14.48 4.86 -6.75
N LEU A 401 -14.15 3.76 -7.42
CA LEU A 401 -14.95 2.55 -7.51
C LEU A 401 -14.22 1.44 -6.76
N VAL A 402 -14.89 0.83 -5.79
CA VAL A 402 -14.35 -0.21 -4.92
C VAL A 402 -15.17 -1.49 -5.06
N GLU A 403 -14.50 -2.62 -5.27
CA GLU A 403 -15.14 -3.93 -5.32
C GLU A 403 -15.16 -4.57 -3.92
N HIS A 404 -16.14 -5.45 -3.67
CA HIS A 404 -16.21 -6.24 -2.45
C HIS A 404 -15.40 -7.54 -2.61
N GLY A 405 -14.09 -7.49 -2.36
CA GLY A 405 -13.21 -8.66 -2.36
C GLY A 405 -13.25 -9.45 -3.67
N SER A 406 -13.44 -10.77 -3.55
CA SER A 406 -13.58 -11.70 -4.68
C SER A 406 -15.02 -12.14 -4.94
N ASP A 407 -16.02 -11.52 -4.28
CA ASP A 407 -17.43 -11.88 -4.46
C ASP A 407 -18.08 -11.04 -5.57
N ASP A 408 -18.01 -11.55 -6.80
CA ASP A 408 -18.62 -10.93 -7.98
C ASP A 408 -20.17 -10.76 -7.90
N LYS A 409 -20.81 -11.27 -6.85
CA LYS A 409 -22.25 -11.14 -6.63
C LYS A 409 -22.64 -9.87 -5.89
N VAL A 410 -21.69 -9.24 -5.21
CA VAL A 410 -21.92 -7.98 -4.51
C VAL A 410 -21.59 -6.83 -5.46
N ALA A 411 -22.52 -5.90 -5.61
CA ALA A 411 -22.32 -4.75 -6.47
C ALA A 411 -21.15 -3.88 -5.96
N PRO A 412 -20.27 -3.40 -6.86
CA PRO A 412 -19.24 -2.46 -6.49
C PRO A 412 -19.83 -1.15 -5.94
N LEU A 413 -19.11 -0.48 -5.04
CA LEU A 413 -19.46 0.83 -4.53
C LEU A 413 -18.72 1.91 -5.31
N ILE A 414 -19.46 2.91 -5.80
CA ILE A 414 -18.88 4.17 -6.27
C ILE A 414 -19.05 5.22 -5.18
N MET A 415 -18.02 6.03 -4.96
CA MET A 415 -18.04 7.06 -3.94
C MET A 415 -17.25 8.29 -4.34
N THR A 416 -17.66 9.44 -3.81
CA THR A 416 -16.89 10.67 -3.83
C THR A 416 -16.41 11.02 -2.44
N MET A 417 -15.17 11.46 -2.34
CA MET A 417 -14.62 11.97 -1.08
C MET A 417 -13.92 13.30 -1.30
N THR A 418 -13.96 14.17 -0.30
CA THR A 418 -13.40 15.51 -0.36
C THR A 418 -12.51 15.78 0.86
N GLN A 419 -11.39 16.45 0.62
CA GLN A 419 -10.51 17.01 1.64
C GLN A 419 -10.57 18.54 1.52
N PRO A 420 -11.18 19.26 2.49
CA PRO A 420 -11.42 20.70 2.35
C PRO A 420 -10.16 21.55 2.49
N ASP A 421 -9.18 21.09 3.26
CA ASP A 421 -7.94 21.78 3.59
C ASP A 421 -6.82 20.79 3.93
N PRO A 422 -5.55 21.22 4.04
CA PRO A 422 -4.42 20.31 4.30
C PRO A 422 -4.42 19.66 5.68
N TRP A 423 -5.22 20.14 6.62
CA TRP A 423 -5.26 19.63 7.99
C TRP A 423 -6.39 18.62 8.24
N SER A 424 -7.38 18.61 7.33
CA SER A 424 -8.53 17.73 7.39
C SER A 424 -8.25 16.38 6.72
N ASP A 425 -8.91 15.34 7.20
CA ASP A 425 -8.93 14.04 6.54
C ASP A 425 -9.98 14.05 5.41
N TYR A 426 -9.82 13.13 4.44
CA TYR A 426 -10.83 12.87 3.43
C TYR A 426 -12.13 12.35 4.06
N LYS A 427 -13.27 12.91 3.63
CA LYS A 427 -14.61 12.48 4.00
C LYS A 427 -15.40 12.06 2.79
N ILE A 428 -16.10 10.94 2.89
CA ILE A 428 -17.04 10.51 1.86
C ILE A 428 -18.30 11.39 1.96
N SER A 429 -18.61 12.07 0.86
CA SER A 429 -19.83 12.89 0.73
C SER A 429 -21.00 12.11 0.13
N SER A 430 -20.72 11.19 -0.81
CA SER A 430 -21.70 10.34 -1.47
C SER A 430 -21.15 8.94 -1.69
N VAL A 431 -22.02 7.93 -1.52
CA VAL A 431 -21.70 6.52 -1.79
C VAL A 431 -22.95 5.79 -2.27
N ALA A 432 -22.80 4.99 -3.33
CA ALA A 432 -23.90 4.22 -3.89
C ALA A 432 -23.43 2.91 -4.51
N GLU A 433 -24.30 1.93 -4.61
CA GLU A 433 -24.09 0.67 -5.28
C GLU A 433 -24.26 0.83 -6.79
N MET A 434 -23.32 0.29 -7.56
CA MET A 434 -23.36 0.31 -9.02
C MET A 434 -24.56 -0.49 -9.55
N GLN A 435 -25.22 0.05 -10.57
CA GLN A 435 -26.26 -0.70 -11.30
C GLN A 435 -25.62 -1.84 -12.10
N ALA A 436 -26.25 -3.01 -12.12
CA ALA A 436 -25.70 -4.23 -12.73
C ALA A 436 -25.31 -4.09 -14.21
N SER A 437 -25.97 -3.21 -14.94
CA SER A 437 -25.71 -2.96 -16.37
C SER A 437 -24.92 -1.67 -16.64
N ALA A 438 -24.58 -0.92 -15.59
CA ALA A 438 -23.90 0.36 -15.74
C ALA A 438 -22.48 0.20 -16.27
N LYS A 439 -22.12 1.06 -17.21
CA LYS A 439 -20.76 1.20 -17.72
C LYS A 439 -20.27 2.59 -17.41
N LEU A 440 -19.14 2.67 -16.76
CA LEU A 440 -18.50 3.96 -16.54
C LEU A 440 -18.03 4.56 -17.88
N PRO A 441 -18.12 5.89 -18.04
CA PRO A 441 -17.51 6.58 -19.17
C PRO A 441 -15.97 6.44 -19.10
N ASN A 442 -15.29 6.77 -20.19
CA ASN A 442 -13.83 6.77 -20.20
C ASN A 442 -13.28 7.85 -19.28
N MET A 443 -12.73 7.44 -18.14
CA MET A 443 -12.13 8.35 -17.17
C MET A 443 -10.63 8.48 -17.38
N ALA A 444 -10.08 9.61 -16.97
CA ALA A 444 -8.64 9.80 -16.95
C ALA A 444 -7.97 8.78 -16.00
N PRO A 445 -6.79 8.26 -16.35
CA PRO A 445 -6.05 7.36 -15.47
C PRO A 445 -5.62 8.10 -14.18
N ALA A 446 -5.42 7.34 -13.10
CA ALA A 446 -5.14 7.89 -11.78
C ALA A 446 -3.92 8.84 -11.73
N TRP A 447 -2.90 8.57 -12.54
CA TRP A 447 -1.69 9.41 -12.61
C TRP A 447 -1.91 10.77 -13.29
N LEU A 448 -2.95 10.90 -14.12
CA LEU A 448 -3.32 12.17 -14.78
C LEU A 448 -4.39 12.91 -13.97
N GLY A 449 -5.37 12.18 -13.45
CA GLY A 449 -6.53 12.74 -12.77
C GLY A 449 -7.52 13.41 -13.72
N ALA A 450 -8.69 13.80 -13.20
CA ALA A 450 -9.75 14.49 -13.93
C ALA A 450 -9.96 15.91 -13.40
N LYS A 451 -10.43 16.80 -14.25
CA LYS A 451 -10.84 18.15 -13.83
C LYS A 451 -12.22 18.10 -13.21
N LEU A 452 -12.44 18.93 -12.19
CA LEU A 452 -13.79 19.19 -11.71
C LEU A 452 -14.53 20.03 -12.75
N THR A 453 -15.76 19.62 -13.06
CA THR A 453 -16.66 20.39 -13.91
C THR A 453 -17.43 21.39 -13.03
N PRO A 454 -17.48 22.68 -13.38
CA PRO A 454 -18.26 23.67 -12.64
C PRO A 454 -19.73 23.26 -12.49
N PRO A 455 -20.39 23.57 -11.36
CA PRO A 455 -21.80 23.22 -11.14
C PRO A 455 -22.76 23.78 -12.21
N ASP A 456 -22.48 24.97 -12.71
CA ASP A 456 -23.26 25.69 -13.74
C ASP A 456 -22.75 25.46 -15.17
N SER A 457 -22.00 24.37 -15.41
CA SER A 457 -21.37 24.12 -16.70
C SER A 457 -22.37 23.98 -17.85
N PRO A 458 -22.32 24.82 -18.88
CA PRO A 458 -23.18 24.72 -20.04
C PRO A 458 -22.71 23.68 -21.06
N PHE A 459 -21.59 22.99 -20.80
CA PHE A 459 -20.99 22.03 -21.73
C PHE A 459 -21.55 20.62 -21.58
N LEU A 460 -22.47 20.39 -20.63
CA LEU A 460 -23.14 19.12 -20.40
C LEU A 460 -24.61 19.21 -20.84
N VAL A 461 -25.25 18.08 -21.14
CA VAL A 461 -26.68 17.99 -21.48
C VAL A 461 -27.58 18.51 -20.37
N ALA A 462 -27.14 18.36 -19.10
CA ALA A 462 -27.71 19.01 -17.93
C ALA A 462 -26.58 19.59 -17.09
N ALA A 463 -26.75 20.82 -16.59
CA ALA A 463 -25.81 21.40 -15.63
C ALA A 463 -25.82 20.57 -14.34
N PRO A 464 -24.64 20.33 -13.71
CA PRO A 464 -24.57 19.52 -12.50
C PRO A 464 -25.49 19.98 -11.37
N ASP A 465 -25.69 21.29 -11.18
CA ASP A 465 -26.57 21.88 -10.15
C ASP A 465 -28.06 21.78 -10.48
N GLU A 466 -28.43 21.60 -11.75
CA GLU A 466 -29.83 21.40 -12.18
C GLU A 466 -30.21 19.91 -12.19
N LEU A 467 -29.25 18.99 -12.31
CA LEU A 467 -29.47 17.57 -12.54
C LEU A 467 -30.36 16.92 -11.47
N ALA A 468 -30.17 17.26 -10.19
CA ALA A 468 -30.97 16.72 -9.10
C ALA A 468 -32.45 17.13 -9.21
N ALA A 469 -32.71 18.40 -9.53
CA ALA A 469 -34.07 18.92 -9.70
C ALA A 469 -34.77 18.35 -10.94
N GLU A 470 -34.04 18.25 -12.06
CA GLU A 470 -34.54 17.63 -13.29
C GLU A 470 -34.94 16.16 -13.05
N PHE A 471 -34.06 15.39 -12.38
CA PHE A 471 -34.36 13.98 -12.08
C PHE A 471 -35.49 13.82 -11.05
N ALA A 472 -35.55 14.68 -10.03
CA ALA A 472 -36.66 14.73 -9.10
C ALA A 472 -38.01 14.98 -9.81
N ASN A 473 -38.03 15.87 -10.79
CA ASN A 473 -39.22 16.12 -11.64
C ASN A 473 -39.62 14.85 -12.42
N VAL A 474 -38.62 14.10 -12.97
CA VAL A 474 -38.91 12.82 -13.63
C VAL A 474 -39.46 11.79 -12.66
N ILE A 475 -38.98 11.72 -11.42
CA ILE A 475 -39.56 10.85 -10.39
C ILE A 475 -41.03 11.21 -10.10
N ASP A 476 -41.36 12.50 -10.04
CA ASP A 476 -42.71 12.93 -9.70
C ASP A 476 -43.69 12.87 -10.86
N GLN A 477 -43.25 13.23 -12.08
CA GLN A 477 -44.13 13.39 -13.23
C GLN A 477 -44.08 12.20 -14.22
N GLY A 478 -43.03 11.36 -14.13
CA GLY A 478 -42.82 10.28 -15.08
C GLY A 478 -42.71 10.79 -16.52
N GLU A 479 -43.40 10.13 -17.45
CA GLU A 479 -43.44 10.49 -18.87
C GLU A 479 -43.99 11.91 -19.17
N LYS A 480 -44.58 12.59 -18.21
CA LYS A 480 -45.07 13.97 -18.35
C LYS A 480 -44.01 14.99 -18.04
N SER A 481 -42.88 14.58 -17.50
CA SER A 481 -41.76 15.47 -17.23
C SER A 481 -41.15 15.98 -18.53
N GLU A 482 -40.90 17.28 -18.62
CA GLU A 482 -40.19 17.88 -19.74
C GLU A 482 -38.73 17.40 -19.84
N PHE A 483 -38.16 16.82 -18.78
CA PHE A 483 -36.81 16.29 -18.71
C PHE A 483 -36.75 14.80 -19.03
N TYR A 484 -37.90 14.10 -19.21
CA TYR A 484 -37.96 12.64 -19.36
C TYR A 484 -37.02 12.12 -20.46
N ASP A 485 -37.01 12.81 -21.59
CA ASP A 485 -36.21 12.42 -22.75
C ASP A 485 -34.70 12.64 -22.60
N LYS A 486 -34.25 13.38 -21.60
CA LYS A 486 -32.83 13.55 -21.30
C LYS A 486 -32.21 12.27 -20.72
N PHE A 487 -33.01 11.40 -20.07
CA PHE A 487 -32.53 10.25 -19.32
C PHE A 487 -32.65 8.95 -20.11
N ASP A 488 -31.72 8.03 -19.85
CA ASP A 488 -31.70 6.71 -20.47
C ASP A 488 -32.62 5.72 -19.75
N LYS A 489 -32.67 4.48 -20.29
CA LYS A 489 -33.52 3.42 -19.73
C LYS A 489 -33.19 3.06 -18.28
N SER A 490 -31.93 3.14 -17.85
CA SER A 490 -31.51 2.79 -16.49
C SER A 490 -32.02 3.82 -15.48
N ALA A 491 -31.86 5.11 -15.79
CA ALA A 491 -32.37 6.20 -14.97
C ALA A 491 -33.91 6.18 -14.89
N LEU A 492 -34.57 5.99 -16.04
CA LEU A 492 -36.05 5.92 -16.07
C LEU A 492 -36.60 4.68 -15.34
N ALA A 493 -35.90 3.56 -15.39
CA ALA A 493 -36.29 2.36 -14.65
C ALA A 493 -36.18 2.59 -13.13
N PHE A 494 -35.16 3.30 -12.67
CA PHE A 494 -35.02 3.68 -11.26
C PHE A 494 -36.14 4.65 -10.84
N ALA A 495 -36.40 5.70 -11.61
CA ALA A 495 -37.51 6.63 -11.33
C ALA A 495 -38.86 5.92 -11.22
N LYS A 496 -39.11 4.98 -12.15
CA LYS A 496 -40.31 4.13 -12.11
C LYS A 496 -40.33 3.23 -10.87
N ALA A 497 -39.23 2.65 -10.45
CA ALA A 497 -39.18 1.84 -9.23
C ALA A 497 -39.55 2.65 -7.98
N VAL A 498 -39.12 3.91 -7.91
CA VAL A 498 -39.55 4.84 -6.84
C VAL A 498 -41.04 5.10 -6.92
N GLN A 499 -41.62 5.37 -8.10
CA GLN A 499 -43.06 5.54 -8.30
C GLN A 499 -43.88 4.30 -7.89
N ASP A 500 -43.41 3.11 -8.30
CA ASP A 500 -44.05 1.82 -7.97
C ASP A 500 -43.98 1.56 -6.45
N SER A 501 -42.91 1.92 -5.78
CA SER A 501 -42.76 1.84 -4.33
C SER A 501 -43.78 2.77 -3.64
N ARG A 502 -43.92 4.03 -4.09
CA ARG A 502 -44.89 4.99 -3.58
C ARG A 502 -46.34 4.48 -3.77
N ALA A 503 -46.62 3.91 -4.95
CA ALA A 503 -47.94 3.30 -5.23
C ALA A 503 -48.25 2.11 -4.30
N THR A 504 -47.25 1.28 -4.00
CA THR A 504 -47.34 0.16 -3.07
C THR A 504 -47.69 0.64 -1.65
N VAL A 505 -47.03 1.72 -1.18
CA VAL A 505 -47.33 2.31 0.15
C VAL A 505 -48.75 2.90 0.20
N LEU A 506 -49.17 3.58 -0.88
CA LEU A 506 -50.58 4.07 -0.98
C LEU A 506 -51.59 2.93 -0.98
N GLN A 507 -51.31 1.84 -1.69
CA GLN A 507 -52.20 0.68 -1.71
C GLN A 507 -52.26 0.02 -0.34
N ALA A 508 -51.12 -0.13 0.35
CA ALA A 508 -51.10 -0.67 1.72
C ALA A 508 -51.87 0.19 2.73
N LEU A 509 -51.93 1.52 2.55
CA LEU A 509 -52.76 2.42 3.35
C LEU A 509 -54.24 2.12 3.13
N LYS A 510 -54.68 1.95 1.86
CA LYS A 510 -56.04 1.61 1.47
C LYS A 510 -56.48 0.23 1.96
N ASP A 511 -55.64 -0.78 1.79
CA ASP A 511 -55.91 -2.15 2.21
C ASP A 511 -56.15 -2.27 3.72
N LYS A 512 -55.58 -1.37 4.50
CA LYS A 512 -55.80 -1.25 5.95
C LYS A 512 -57.00 -0.37 6.30
N GLY A 513 -57.71 0.22 5.31
CA GLY A 513 -58.78 1.19 5.52
C GLY A 513 -58.33 2.49 6.21
N ALA A 514 -57.02 2.73 6.23
CA ALA A 514 -56.46 3.89 6.91
C ALA A 514 -56.55 5.17 6.05
N ASP A 515 -56.85 5.06 4.77
CA ASP A 515 -57.08 6.17 3.84
C ASP A 515 -58.33 7.00 4.21
N ALA A 516 -59.28 6.44 4.98
CA ALA A 516 -60.40 7.18 5.53
C ALA A 516 -60.00 8.23 6.58
N THR A 517 -58.91 7.99 7.31
CA THR A 517 -58.46 8.83 8.44
C THR A 517 -57.09 9.47 8.21
N SER A 518 -56.38 9.07 7.16
CA SER A 518 -55.02 9.54 6.86
C SER A 518 -54.88 9.83 5.38
N SER A 519 -54.17 10.91 5.04
CA SER A 519 -53.74 11.24 3.68
C SER A 519 -52.24 11.06 3.57
N LEU A 520 -51.79 10.55 2.42
CA LEU A 520 -50.37 10.33 2.12
C LEU A 520 -50.00 11.04 0.81
N ALA A 521 -48.97 11.83 0.84
CA ALA A 521 -48.43 12.54 -0.32
C ALA A 521 -46.94 12.32 -0.44
N PHE A 522 -46.43 12.34 -1.68
CA PHE A 522 -45.03 12.22 -1.99
C PHE A 522 -44.58 13.42 -2.80
N ALA A 523 -43.31 13.81 -2.63
CA ALA A 523 -42.67 14.84 -3.42
C ALA A 523 -41.17 14.59 -3.48
N ALA A 524 -40.59 14.58 -4.67
CA ALA A 524 -39.16 14.55 -4.87
C ALA A 524 -38.63 15.97 -5.08
N ALA A 525 -37.43 16.23 -4.55
CA ALA A 525 -36.75 17.52 -4.71
C ALA A 525 -35.23 17.31 -4.73
N ALA A 526 -34.51 18.31 -5.19
CA ALA A 526 -33.04 18.30 -5.01
C ALA A 526 -32.72 18.25 -3.52
N GLY A 527 -31.86 17.32 -3.13
CA GLY A 527 -31.39 17.18 -1.76
C GLY A 527 -30.33 18.21 -1.40
N ALA A 528 -29.95 18.22 -0.12
CA ALA A 528 -28.91 19.11 0.36
C ALA A 528 -27.52 18.68 -0.14
N GLY A 529 -26.66 19.67 -0.41
CA GLY A 529 -25.28 19.47 -0.84
C GLY A 529 -25.02 19.87 -2.28
N ALA A 530 -23.83 20.37 -2.53
CA ALA A 530 -23.41 20.70 -3.88
C ALA A 530 -23.10 19.41 -4.69
N PRO A 531 -23.37 19.39 -5.99
CA PRO A 531 -23.00 18.28 -6.85
C PRO A 531 -21.48 18.16 -6.94
N VAL A 532 -20.98 16.92 -7.02
CA VAL A 532 -19.59 16.64 -7.33
C VAL A 532 -19.51 16.10 -8.76
N SER A 533 -18.78 16.82 -9.62
CA SER A 533 -18.71 16.50 -11.05
C SER A 533 -17.26 16.35 -11.50
N MET A 534 -16.93 15.17 -12.03
CA MET A 534 -15.59 14.85 -12.55
C MET A 534 -15.68 14.62 -14.06
N SER A 535 -14.89 15.39 -14.84
CA SER A 535 -14.89 15.29 -16.30
C SER A 535 -14.40 13.92 -16.81
N SER A 536 -15.04 13.40 -17.86
CA SER A 536 -14.56 12.24 -18.61
C SER A 536 -13.68 12.68 -19.80
N ILE A 537 -12.95 11.71 -20.38
CA ILE A 537 -12.14 11.94 -21.58
C ILE A 537 -13.02 12.31 -22.79
N ASP A 538 -14.25 11.79 -22.83
CA ASP A 538 -15.21 12.00 -23.91
C ASP A 538 -15.99 13.32 -23.76
N SER A 539 -15.47 14.27 -23.00
CA SER A 539 -16.06 15.60 -22.75
C SER A 539 -17.38 15.58 -21.97
N GLY A 540 -17.84 14.45 -21.49
CA GLY A 540 -18.90 14.34 -20.51
C GLY A 540 -18.39 14.43 -19.08
N ALA A 541 -19.21 14.02 -18.09
CA ALA A 541 -18.81 13.97 -16.69
C ALA A 541 -19.53 12.82 -15.94
N ILE A 542 -18.90 12.36 -14.84
CA ILE A 542 -19.62 11.64 -13.78
C ILE A 542 -20.06 12.69 -12.77
N VAL A 543 -21.35 12.76 -12.52
CA VAL A 543 -21.97 13.72 -11.59
C VAL A 543 -22.62 12.97 -10.46
N SER A 544 -22.23 13.28 -9.22
CA SER A 544 -22.87 12.80 -8.00
C SER A 544 -23.82 13.87 -7.48
N VAL A 545 -25.09 13.50 -7.27
CA VAL A 545 -26.15 14.38 -6.73
C VAL A 545 -26.96 13.67 -5.67
N THR A 546 -27.67 14.44 -4.85
CA THR A 546 -28.63 13.94 -3.89
C THR A 546 -30.03 14.39 -4.28
N VAL A 547 -30.98 13.45 -4.23
CA VAL A 547 -32.41 13.73 -4.40
C VAL A 547 -33.13 13.25 -3.15
N ASP A 548 -33.99 14.09 -2.58
CA ASP A 548 -34.79 13.78 -1.41
C ASP A 548 -36.20 13.40 -1.84
N ASP A 549 -36.66 12.19 -1.43
CA ASP A 549 -38.03 11.72 -1.59
C ASP A 549 -38.78 11.88 -0.28
N SER A 550 -39.65 12.86 -0.21
CA SER A 550 -40.44 13.18 0.98
C SER A 550 -41.78 12.45 0.96
N GLN A 551 -42.06 11.71 2.03
CA GLN A 551 -43.33 11.07 2.30
C GLN A 551 -44.03 11.80 3.43
N THR A 552 -45.12 12.48 3.14
CA THR A 552 -45.92 13.24 4.10
C THR A 552 -47.19 12.51 4.42
N ILE A 553 -47.40 12.12 5.69
CA ILE A 553 -48.61 11.51 6.19
C ILE A 553 -49.32 12.47 7.15
N LYS A 554 -50.63 12.76 6.89
CA LYS A 554 -51.43 13.68 7.70
C LYS A 554 -52.78 13.06 8.04
N PRO A 555 -53.38 13.37 9.21
CA PRO A 555 -54.77 13.04 9.48
C PRO A 555 -55.69 13.79 8.54
N THR A 556 -56.84 13.18 8.18
CA THR A 556 -57.86 13.78 7.27
C THR A 556 -58.90 14.63 7.99
N SER A 557 -58.97 14.53 9.32
CA SER A 557 -59.90 15.30 10.15
C SER A 557 -59.26 15.66 11.50
N ALA A 558 -59.85 16.63 12.21
CA ALA A 558 -59.36 17.06 13.54
C ALA A 558 -59.43 15.95 14.60
N ASP A 559 -60.33 14.99 14.43
CA ASP A 559 -60.50 13.85 15.35
C ASP A 559 -59.58 12.69 15.03
N ALA A 560 -58.97 12.68 13.84
CA ALA A 560 -58.02 11.66 13.44
C ALA A 560 -56.59 12.00 13.93
N SER A 561 -55.77 10.98 14.01
CA SER A 561 -54.34 11.11 14.35
C SER A 561 -53.50 10.05 13.65
N ILE A 562 -52.23 10.36 13.45
CA ILE A 562 -51.26 9.41 12.95
C ILE A 562 -50.54 8.78 14.14
N LYS A 563 -50.65 7.46 14.27
CA LYS A 563 -50.10 6.70 15.40
C LYS A 563 -48.80 6.01 15.03
N ASN A 564 -47.75 6.20 15.82
CA ASN A 564 -46.54 5.43 15.83
C ASN A 564 -46.61 4.25 16.82
N VAL A 565 -47.53 4.38 17.81
CA VAL A 565 -47.87 3.34 18.80
C VAL A 565 -49.36 3.12 18.77
N ASP A 566 -49.82 1.87 18.70
CA ASP A 566 -51.23 1.54 18.71
C ASP A 566 -51.84 1.66 20.12
N THR A 567 -53.18 1.45 20.22
CA THR A 567 -53.92 1.55 21.48
C THR A 567 -53.54 0.48 22.51
N ASN A 568 -52.86 -0.58 22.09
CA ASN A 568 -52.35 -1.66 22.94
C ASN A 568 -50.89 -1.43 23.39
N GLY A 569 -50.28 -0.32 23.01
CA GLY A 569 -48.90 0.00 23.30
C GLY A 569 -47.89 -0.64 22.33
N THR A 570 -48.36 -1.21 21.20
CA THR A 570 -47.48 -1.81 20.19
C THR A 570 -46.94 -0.73 19.26
N VAL A 571 -45.63 -0.71 19.04
CA VAL A 571 -44.98 0.19 18.08
C VAL A 571 -45.34 -0.27 16.67
N VAL A 572 -46.09 0.54 15.91
CA VAL A 572 -46.53 0.26 14.54
C VAL A 572 -45.68 0.99 13.48
N ASN A 573 -44.97 2.04 13.88
CA ASN A 573 -44.01 2.76 13.05
C ASN A 573 -42.72 3.02 13.86
N ALA A 574 -41.86 2.01 13.91
CA ALA A 574 -40.68 2.04 14.74
C ALA A 574 -39.68 3.14 14.36
N PRO A 575 -39.35 3.40 13.07
CA PRO A 575 -38.45 4.51 12.71
C PRO A 575 -39.01 5.88 13.14
N ALA A 576 -40.28 6.17 12.90
CA ALA A 576 -40.87 7.43 13.30
C ALA A 576 -40.90 7.59 14.82
N LYS A 577 -41.25 6.55 15.57
CA LYS A 577 -41.18 6.56 17.03
C LYS A 577 -39.76 6.81 17.54
N ALA A 578 -38.77 6.12 16.98
CA ALA A 578 -37.37 6.25 17.39
C ALA A 578 -36.81 7.66 17.14
N LEU A 579 -37.16 8.28 16.01
CA LEU A 579 -36.60 9.57 15.60
C LEU A 579 -37.34 10.77 16.21
N THR A 580 -38.68 10.67 16.41
CA THR A 580 -39.46 11.78 16.91
C THR A 580 -39.76 11.69 18.42
N GLY A 581 -39.69 10.48 18.99
CA GLY A 581 -40.14 10.22 20.35
C GLY A 581 -41.67 10.26 20.54
N VAL A 582 -42.44 10.59 19.49
CA VAL A 582 -43.87 10.85 19.54
C VAL A 582 -44.67 9.57 19.31
N ASP A 583 -45.67 9.28 20.17
CA ASP A 583 -46.52 8.10 20.03
C ASP A 583 -47.65 8.34 19.03
N GLU A 584 -48.18 9.55 19.01
CA GLU A 584 -49.33 9.97 18.20
C GLU A 584 -49.22 11.44 17.82
N SER A 585 -49.51 11.79 16.55
CA SER A 585 -49.54 13.17 16.06
C SER A 585 -50.90 13.55 15.48
N LYS A 586 -51.35 14.75 15.82
CA LYS A 586 -52.54 15.38 15.24
C LYS A 586 -52.25 16.15 13.96
N THR A 587 -50.98 16.41 13.67
CA THR A 587 -50.54 17.17 12.50
C THR A 587 -49.91 16.28 11.44
N GLY A 588 -49.39 15.11 11.84
CA GLY A 588 -48.73 14.15 10.95
C GLY A 588 -47.23 14.17 10.98
N PHE A 589 -46.61 13.43 10.06
CA PHE A 589 -45.18 13.26 9.95
C PHE A 589 -44.69 13.44 8.52
N VAL A 590 -43.48 13.92 8.38
CA VAL A 590 -42.72 13.90 7.13
C VAL A 590 -41.53 12.97 7.30
N SER A 591 -41.42 11.93 6.47
CA SER A 591 -40.26 11.07 6.34
C SER A 591 -39.51 11.47 5.06
N VAL A 592 -38.20 11.67 5.14
CA VAL A 592 -37.37 11.99 4.00
C VAL A 592 -36.41 10.84 3.73
N TYR A 593 -36.46 10.32 2.53
CA TYR A 593 -35.53 9.31 2.01
C TYR A 593 -34.54 9.98 1.05
N GLY A 594 -33.31 10.07 1.46
CA GLY A 594 -32.24 10.62 0.60
C GLY A 594 -31.73 9.57 -0.37
N MET A 595 -31.72 9.93 -1.63
CA MET A 595 -31.13 9.14 -2.71
C MET A 595 -29.81 9.74 -3.12
N GLN A 596 -28.73 8.99 -2.97
CA GLN A 596 -27.41 9.36 -3.48
C GLN A 596 -27.24 8.71 -4.86
N LEU A 597 -27.10 9.53 -5.88
CA LEU A 597 -27.17 9.14 -7.28
C LEU A 597 -25.91 9.55 -8.02
N PHE A 598 -25.38 8.65 -8.85
CA PHE A 598 -24.26 8.91 -9.73
C PHE A 598 -24.72 8.76 -11.17
N PHE A 599 -24.53 9.81 -11.95
CA PHE A 599 -24.90 9.84 -13.37
C PHE A 599 -23.68 10.02 -14.26
N ALA A 600 -23.67 9.33 -15.40
CA ALA A 600 -22.87 9.74 -16.54
C ALA A 600 -23.68 10.76 -17.34
N VAL A 601 -23.18 11.99 -17.38
CA VAL A 601 -23.81 13.12 -18.10
C VAL A 601 -23.01 13.39 -19.35
N PRO A 602 -23.57 13.22 -20.56
CA PRO A 602 -22.89 13.45 -21.82
C PRO A 602 -22.60 14.95 -22.05
N ALA A 603 -21.68 15.20 -22.97
CA ALA A 603 -21.41 16.57 -23.44
C ALA A 603 -22.62 17.14 -24.18
N GLN A 604 -22.78 18.47 -24.09
CA GLN A 604 -23.80 19.20 -24.83
C GLN A 604 -23.65 18.97 -26.35
N GLY A 605 -24.78 18.61 -26.99
CA GLY A 605 -24.81 18.26 -28.41
C GLY A 605 -24.49 16.81 -28.74
N SER A 606 -24.28 15.95 -27.73
CA SER A 606 -24.28 14.49 -27.91
C SER A 606 -25.70 13.98 -28.07
N ASP A 607 -25.86 12.92 -28.87
CA ASP A 607 -27.10 12.16 -28.97
C ASP A 607 -27.30 11.16 -27.80
N ASP A 608 -26.28 11.00 -26.95
CA ASP A 608 -26.33 10.14 -25.79
C ASP A 608 -27.20 10.75 -24.69
N LYS A 609 -27.79 9.87 -23.87
CA LYS A 609 -28.66 10.24 -22.75
C LYS A 609 -27.93 10.12 -21.41
N ILE A 610 -28.43 10.85 -20.43
CA ILE A 610 -27.95 10.80 -19.04
C ILE A 610 -28.25 9.39 -18.50
N THR A 611 -27.18 8.68 -18.10
CA THR A 611 -27.24 7.30 -17.63
C THR A 611 -27.05 7.23 -16.12
N LEU A 612 -27.93 6.52 -15.41
CA LEU A 612 -27.74 6.24 -13.99
C LEU A 612 -26.70 5.13 -13.80
N LEU A 613 -25.59 5.47 -13.17
CA LEU A 613 -24.48 4.55 -12.88
C LEU A 613 -24.66 3.80 -11.58
N ALA A 614 -25.10 4.53 -10.53
CA ALA A 614 -25.24 3.99 -9.18
C ALA A 614 -26.31 4.74 -8.41
N ALA A 615 -26.96 4.04 -7.48
CA ALA A 615 -27.98 4.60 -6.62
C ALA A 615 -27.95 3.96 -5.23
N SER A 616 -28.20 4.77 -4.21
CA SER A 616 -28.56 4.30 -2.88
C SER A 616 -29.72 5.13 -2.37
N GLN A 617 -30.63 4.52 -1.61
CA GLN A 617 -31.77 5.20 -0.99
C GLN A 617 -31.81 4.84 0.49
N GLN A 618 -31.81 5.84 1.38
CA GLN A 618 -31.77 5.66 2.82
C GLN A 618 -32.68 6.65 3.52
N LEU A 619 -33.33 6.22 4.63
CA LEU A 619 -34.06 7.14 5.49
C LEU A 619 -33.09 8.16 6.11
N GLN A 620 -33.30 9.44 5.87
CA GLN A 620 -32.49 10.53 6.43
C GLN A 620 -33.15 11.20 7.64
N SER A 621 -34.46 11.33 7.64
CA SER A 621 -35.15 11.93 8.77
C SER A 621 -36.63 11.52 8.85
N VAL A 622 -37.18 11.61 10.06
CA VAL A 622 -38.65 11.68 10.28
C VAL A 622 -38.90 12.82 11.24
N THR A 623 -39.78 13.73 10.87
CA THR A 623 -40.14 14.90 11.67
C THR A 623 -41.65 15.00 11.82
N GLU A 624 -42.13 15.42 13.00
CA GLU A 624 -43.51 15.76 13.21
C GLU A 624 -43.84 17.12 12.56
N ILE A 625 -44.97 17.21 11.89
CA ILE A 625 -45.43 18.45 11.29
C ILE A 625 -45.94 19.37 12.42
N LYS A 626 -45.39 20.57 12.50
CA LYS A 626 -45.72 21.57 13.51
C LYS A 626 -46.98 22.36 13.13
#